data_9cd03c2130f3c313f6a5bf3c6cccf3ca
#
_entry.id   9cd03c2130f3c313f6a5bf3c6cccf3ca
#
_cell.length_a   1.000
_cell.length_b   1.000
_cell.length_c   1.000
_cell.angle_alpha   90.00
_cell.angle_beta   90.00
_cell.angle_gamma   90.00
#
_symmetry.space_group_name_H-M   'P 1'
#
loop_
_entity.id
_entity.type
_entity.pdbx_description
1 polymer ?
#
loop_
_entity_poly.entity_id
_entity_poly.type
_entity_poly.pdbx_seq_one_letter_code
_entity_poly.pdbx_strand_id
1 'polypeptide(L)'
;LLRRYNLSKELYDFHSPIENELASIYDIERLTRRIKLARLHPFELNYLYDSLVSIKEIVKFMESYKFITPPCSSDEINSFLASINSTFDLSISGRFMLKDVDENMITSGVNLQIDDLNRENKLLLDKLEILKNHILSFFKSDEKSFVTINRLDKEGFYISITKNRYNLVKDELLKSHLIIDDKLLLFKDFSIKTQTNSVKISCALIDDISDKYVHNLKKIVEINKLVFKEKLVEFEKKFSTLLSELVVFIAEVDLTVSNIKTSKKYNYTCPKIVKTKDDENFLELIDLRHPIIEANEDRGVYVTNDIVLGELNLVSKEYEDNIIVKNSNPINLQSNKMHGVLLFGINSSGKSSLMKAIGISVILAQAGFFVPCKSMRFSIFDSIFTRISGADNISKGLSSFAVEMMDLKNIFNRASKKSLILGDEISHSTETLSGLSIVASAILKLARLESLFVFATHLHQLPQIPEIEKLKNIICLHLSVMYKDDEDKLIFDRKLAFGSGSSIYGLEFAKSLHIDREFLSVANDIRKRLADDYTKVERISQKNSSKYNTNLYTSTCIICGRACDKVHHIQEQKKANKDG
;
A
#
# COMPACT_ATOMS: atom_id res chain seq x y z
N LEU A 1 -13.96 7.41 -11.15
CA LEU A 1 -13.60 6.05 -11.55
C LEU A 1 -13.01 6.01 -12.95
N LEU A 2 -13.71 6.48 -13.99
CA LEU A 2 -13.21 6.46 -15.38
C LEU A 2 -11.86 7.15 -15.53
N ARG A 3 -11.64 8.29 -14.84
CA ARG A 3 -10.34 8.96 -14.83
C ARG A 3 -9.23 8.05 -14.31
N ARG A 4 -9.44 7.34 -13.18
CA ARG A 4 -8.46 6.41 -12.61
C ARG A 4 -8.17 5.22 -13.52
N TYR A 5 -9.22 4.66 -14.15
CA TYR A 5 -9.03 3.57 -15.11
C TYR A 5 -8.23 4.01 -16.34
N ASN A 6 -8.54 5.19 -16.89
CA ASN A 6 -7.82 5.73 -18.04
C ASN A 6 -6.35 5.98 -17.68
N LEU A 7 -6.11 6.61 -16.53
CA LEU A 7 -4.76 6.85 -16.02
C LEU A 7 -3.96 5.56 -15.88
N SER A 8 -4.57 4.53 -15.24
CA SER A 8 -3.91 3.22 -15.09
C SER A 8 -3.61 2.55 -16.44
N LYS A 9 -4.48 2.71 -17.44
CA LYS A 9 -4.25 2.17 -18.79
C LYS A 9 -3.13 2.91 -19.52
N GLU A 10 -3.14 4.23 -19.46
CA GLU A 10 -2.16 5.08 -20.14
C GLU A 10 -0.75 4.88 -19.58
N LEU A 11 -0.62 4.77 -18.24
CA LEU A 11 0.66 4.55 -17.59
C LEU A 11 1.08 3.07 -17.52
N TYR A 12 0.25 2.14 -18.01
CA TYR A 12 0.48 0.71 -17.82
C TYR A 12 1.87 0.25 -18.24
N ASP A 13 2.36 0.72 -19.40
CA ASP A 13 3.66 0.37 -19.93
C ASP A 13 4.79 1.33 -19.53
N PHE A 14 4.46 2.48 -18.94
CA PHE A 14 5.40 3.56 -18.65
C PHE A 14 5.62 3.82 -17.14
N HIS A 15 5.12 2.97 -16.25
CA HIS A 15 5.13 3.20 -14.80
C HIS A 15 6.51 3.10 -14.14
N SER A 16 7.47 2.34 -14.72
CA SER A 16 8.75 2.05 -14.07
C SER A 16 9.63 3.27 -13.78
N PRO A 17 9.77 4.26 -14.69
CA PRO A 17 10.48 5.51 -14.37
C PRO A 17 9.85 6.28 -13.22
N ILE A 18 8.50 6.34 -13.21
CA ILE A 18 7.74 7.05 -12.17
C ILE A 18 7.91 6.35 -10.81
N GLU A 19 7.92 5.03 -10.78
CA GLU A 19 8.13 4.24 -9.56
C GLU A 19 9.46 4.57 -8.88
N ASN A 20 10.53 4.71 -9.65
CA ASN A 20 11.85 5.05 -9.13
C ASN A 20 11.84 6.43 -8.45
N GLU A 21 11.20 7.42 -9.07
CA GLU A 21 11.07 8.75 -8.48
C GLU A 21 10.18 8.75 -7.24
N LEU A 22 9.04 8.04 -7.28
CA LEU A 22 8.15 7.90 -6.12
C LEU A 22 8.85 7.32 -4.89
N ALA A 23 9.79 6.39 -5.09
CA ALA A 23 10.56 5.79 -4.00
C ALA A 23 11.45 6.80 -3.24
N SER A 24 11.77 7.94 -3.86
CA SER A 24 12.60 9.00 -3.28
C SER A 24 11.77 10.12 -2.63
N ILE A 25 10.45 10.05 -2.70
CA ILE A 25 9.54 11.07 -2.14
C ILE A 25 9.23 10.72 -0.67
N TYR A 26 9.51 11.68 0.21
CA TYR A 26 9.13 11.61 1.62
C TYR A 26 7.65 11.96 1.81
N ASP A 27 7.16 11.85 3.05
CA ASP A 27 5.79 12.25 3.42
C ASP A 27 5.58 13.78 3.26
N ILE A 28 5.32 14.21 2.01
CA ILE A 28 5.15 15.62 1.67
C ILE A 28 3.90 16.23 2.33
N GLU A 29 2.87 15.45 2.64
CA GLU A 29 1.70 15.94 3.36
C GLU A 29 2.08 16.40 4.76
N ARG A 30 2.82 15.57 5.49
CA ARG A 30 3.34 15.90 6.81
C ARG A 30 4.28 17.09 6.76
N LEU A 31 5.20 17.13 5.80
CA LEU A 31 6.14 18.24 5.64
C LEU A 31 5.41 19.55 5.34
N THR A 32 4.44 19.53 4.43
CA THR A 32 3.58 20.70 4.11
C THR A 32 2.83 21.19 5.35
N ARG A 33 2.24 20.29 6.14
CA ARG A 33 1.58 20.64 7.39
C ARG A 33 2.54 21.29 8.39
N ARG A 34 3.78 20.82 8.47
CA ARG A 34 4.80 21.39 9.36
C ARG A 34 5.25 22.78 8.91
N ILE A 35 5.30 23.05 7.61
CA ILE A 35 5.53 24.42 7.08
C ILE A 35 4.40 25.34 7.53
N LYS A 36 3.13 24.96 7.30
CA LYS A 36 1.94 25.74 7.72
C LYS A 36 1.95 26.10 9.20
N LEU A 37 2.51 25.25 10.03
CA LEU A 37 2.61 25.47 11.47
C LEU A 37 3.92 26.15 11.89
N ALA A 38 4.81 26.53 10.95
CA ALA A 38 6.17 27.01 11.21
C ALA A 38 6.97 26.11 12.17
N ARG A 39 6.78 24.78 12.06
CA ARG A 39 7.40 23.74 12.90
C ARG A 39 8.31 22.78 12.14
N LEU A 40 8.56 23.06 10.86
CA LEU A 40 9.51 22.28 10.08
C LEU A 40 10.92 22.44 10.66
N HIS A 41 11.70 21.37 10.71
CA HIS A 41 13.10 21.42 11.09
C HIS A 41 13.99 21.65 9.86
N PRO A 42 15.20 22.21 10.01
CA PRO A 42 16.12 22.41 8.91
C PRO A 42 16.41 21.13 8.10
N PHE A 43 16.65 19.99 8.75
CA PHE A 43 16.87 18.73 8.04
C PHE A 43 15.64 18.25 7.25
N GLU A 44 14.42 18.55 7.72
CA GLU A 44 13.19 18.19 7.01
C GLU A 44 12.97 19.07 5.77
N LEU A 45 13.57 20.26 5.73
CA LEU A 45 13.58 21.09 4.52
C LEU A 45 14.34 20.40 3.40
N ASN A 46 15.42 19.68 3.69
CA ASN A 46 16.14 18.88 2.72
C ASN A 46 15.27 17.74 2.19
N TYR A 47 14.54 17.03 3.06
CA TYR A 47 13.58 15.99 2.63
C TYR A 47 12.49 16.55 1.71
N LEU A 48 12.01 17.77 2.01
CA LEU A 48 11.06 18.44 1.12
C LEU A 48 11.71 18.80 -0.22
N TYR A 49 12.93 19.33 -0.19
CA TYR A 49 13.69 19.69 -1.38
C TYR A 49 13.91 18.46 -2.29
N ASP A 50 14.41 17.37 -1.73
CA ASP A 50 14.65 16.13 -2.46
C ASP A 50 13.35 15.58 -3.06
N SER A 51 12.26 15.60 -2.28
CA SER A 51 10.93 15.21 -2.77
C SER A 51 10.47 16.08 -3.93
N LEU A 52 10.66 17.40 -3.86
CA LEU A 52 10.29 18.32 -4.94
C LEU A 52 11.12 18.10 -6.21
N VAL A 53 12.37 17.69 -6.08
CA VAL A 53 13.22 17.33 -7.22
C VAL A 53 12.63 16.11 -7.95
N SER A 54 12.30 15.04 -7.20
CA SER A 54 11.68 13.84 -7.80
C SER A 54 10.28 14.12 -8.34
N ILE A 55 9.48 14.93 -7.66
CA ILE A 55 8.15 15.36 -8.14
C ILE A 55 8.27 16.13 -9.45
N LYS A 56 9.25 17.02 -9.59
CA LYS A 56 9.51 17.76 -10.81
C LYS A 56 9.80 16.82 -12.00
N GLU A 57 10.58 15.77 -11.79
CA GLU A 57 10.85 14.79 -12.85
C GLU A 57 9.59 14.00 -13.24
N ILE A 58 8.72 13.65 -12.26
CA ILE A 58 7.41 13.04 -12.53
C ILE A 58 6.53 13.99 -13.35
N VAL A 59 6.43 15.25 -12.95
CA VAL A 59 5.64 16.28 -13.67
C VAL A 59 6.14 16.43 -15.11
N LYS A 60 7.46 16.58 -15.30
CA LYS A 60 8.09 16.69 -16.60
C LYS A 60 7.85 15.46 -17.48
N PHE A 61 7.89 14.26 -16.89
CA PHE A 61 7.54 13.03 -17.58
C PHE A 61 6.08 13.07 -18.06
N MET A 62 5.15 13.43 -17.17
CA MET A 62 3.72 13.52 -17.51
C MET A 62 3.43 14.56 -18.59
N GLU A 63 4.08 15.72 -18.53
CA GLU A 63 3.98 16.77 -19.58
C GLU A 63 4.43 16.26 -20.94
N SER A 64 5.51 15.48 -21.02
CA SER A 64 6.07 14.97 -22.27
C SER A 64 5.15 13.96 -22.97
N TYR A 65 4.41 13.16 -22.21
CA TYR A 65 3.52 12.13 -22.75
C TYR A 65 2.05 12.56 -22.86
N LYS A 66 1.67 13.73 -22.33
CA LYS A 66 0.29 14.27 -22.33
C LYS A 66 -0.77 13.34 -21.72
N PHE A 67 -0.38 12.44 -20.83
CA PHE A 67 -1.28 11.49 -20.20
C PHE A 67 -2.20 12.11 -19.16
N ILE A 68 -1.67 13.08 -18.40
CA ILE A 68 -2.42 13.87 -17.44
C ILE A 68 -1.91 15.29 -17.52
N THR A 69 -2.79 16.25 -17.29
CA THR A 69 -2.36 17.61 -16.99
C THR A 69 -1.95 17.66 -15.52
N PRO A 70 -0.65 17.81 -15.20
CA PRO A 70 -0.21 18.05 -13.83
C PRO A 70 -0.89 19.31 -13.27
N PRO A 71 -1.01 19.44 -11.94
CA PRO A 71 -1.63 20.63 -11.34
C PRO A 71 -0.80 21.90 -11.52
N CYS A 72 0.49 21.76 -11.81
CA CYS A 72 1.43 22.84 -12.03
C CYS A 72 2.47 22.46 -13.08
N SER A 73 3.16 23.45 -13.61
CA SER A 73 4.31 23.22 -14.51
C SER A 73 5.58 22.84 -13.73
N SER A 74 6.51 22.19 -14.42
CA SER A 74 7.84 21.92 -13.88
C SER A 74 8.59 23.22 -13.50
N ASP A 75 8.30 24.35 -14.16
CA ASP A 75 8.89 25.66 -13.88
C ASP A 75 8.40 26.27 -12.55
N GLU A 76 7.14 26.03 -12.18
CA GLU A 76 6.62 26.47 -10.87
C GLU A 76 7.31 25.76 -9.73
N ILE A 77 7.58 24.44 -9.88
CA ILE A 77 8.36 23.67 -8.90
C ILE A 77 9.80 24.19 -8.85
N ASN A 78 10.42 24.46 -10.02
CA ASN A 78 11.75 25.06 -10.09
C ASN A 78 11.83 26.41 -9.37
N SER A 79 10.80 27.24 -9.46
CA SER A 79 10.74 28.51 -8.73
C SER A 79 10.82 28.30 -7.21
N PHE A 80 10.17 27.27 -6.68
CA PHE A 80 10.24 26.94 -5.26
C PHE A 80 11.61 26.36 -4.87
N LEU A 81 12.15 25.42 -5.64
CA LEU A 81 13.50 24.87 -5.44
C LEU A 81 14.57 25.99 -5.46
N ALA A 82 14.47 26.92 -6.40
CA ALA A 82 15.37 28.08 -6.48
C ALA A 82 15.24 28.98 -5.23
N SER A 83 14.01 29.19 -4.74
CA SER A 83 13.77 29.97 -3.52
C SER A 83 14.41 29.32 -2.29
N ILE A 84 14.37 27.99 -2.18
CA ILE A 84 15.01 27.25 -1.09
C ILE A 84 16.53 27.40 -1.19
N ASN A 85 17.12 27.10 -2.35
CA ASN A 85 18.56 27.16 -2.58
C ASN A 85 19.16 28.56 -2.45
N SER A 86 18.43 29.59 -2.84
CA SER A 86 18.89 30.99 -2.67
C SER A 86 18.83 31.45 -1.21
N THR A 87 18.09 30.75 -0.36
CA THR A 87 17.90 31.14 1.04
C THR A 87 18.75 30.33 2.00
N PHE A 88 18.91 29.01 1.74
CA PHE A 88 19.53 28.08 2.67
C PHE A 88 20.66 27.27 2.03
N ASP A 89 21.74 27.07 2.78
CA ASP A 89 22.73 26.05 2.48
C ASP A 89 22.23 24.69 2.94
N LEU A 90 21.78 23.87 1.98
CA LEU A 90 21.21 22.56 2.25
C LEU A 90 22.21 21.56 2.80
N SER A 91 23.51 21.75 2.53
CA SER A 91 24.57 20.89 3.06
C SER A 91 24.76 21.05 4.58
N ILE A 92 24.46 22.24 5.08
CA ILE A 92 24.50 22.58 6.51
C ILE A 92 23.14 22.30 7.16
N SER A 93 22.04 22.80 6.58
CA SER A 93 20.70 22.67 7.17
C SER A 93 20.28 21.21 7.37
N GLY A 94 20.70 20.31 6.48
CA GLY A 94 20.38 18.89 6.55
C GLY A 94 20.91 18.14 7.79
N ARG A 95 21.80 18.77 8.57
CA ARG A 95 22.40 18.15 9.76
C ARG A 95 21.62 18.43 11.06
N PHE A 96 20.76 19.44 11.08
CA PHE A 96 20.27 20.01 12.34
C PHE A 96 18.75 19.90 12.52
N MET A 97 18.35 19.63 13.76
CA MET A 97 17.06 20.07 14.25
C MET A 97 17.13 21.58 14.57
N LEU A 98 16.02 22.30 14.52
CA LEU A 98 16.00 23.74 14.75
C LEU A 98 16.60 24.17 16.11
N LYS A 99 16.46 23.36 17.17
CA LYS A 99 17.03 23.61 18.49
C LYS A 99 18.54 23.45 18.54
N ASP A 100 19.09 22.56 17.70
CA ASP A 100 20.47 22.10 17.73
C ASP A 100 21.36 22.82 16.68
N VAL A 101 20.79 23.82 15.97
CA VAL A 101 21.54 24.64 15.00
C VAL A 101 22.67 25.36 15.72
N ASP A 102 23.91 25.13 15.26
CA ASP A 102 25.16 25.71 15.79
C ASP A 102 26.05 26.30 14.67
N GLU A 103 25.69 26.12 13.41
CA GLU A 103 26.38 26.69 12.23
C GLU A 103 25.44 27.63 11.45
N ASN A 104 26.04 28.50 10.61
CA ASN A 104 25.27 29.36 9.71
C ASN A 104 24.75 28.57 8.52
N MET A 105 23.43 28.40 8.43
CA MET A 105 22.74 27.75 7.32
C MET A 105 22.09 28.73 6.34
N ILE A 106 22.17 30.04 6.59
CA ILE A 106 21.57 31.08 5.75
C ILE A 106 22.60 31.50 4.68
N THR A 107 22.17 31.53 3.44
CA THR A 107 22.99 31.95 2.31
C THR A 107 23.31 33.46 2.40
N SER A 108 24.52 33.86 2.01
CA SER A 108 24.93 35.26 1.99
C SER A 108 23.99 36.11 1.10
N GLY A 109 23.67 37.31 1.56
CA GLY A 109 22.73 38.23 0.92
C GLY A 109 21.26 38.10 1.38
N VAL A 110 20.92 37.08 2.17
CA VAL A 110 19.56 36.87 2.69
C VAL A 110 19.31 37.70 3.95
N ASN A 111 20.31 37.85 4.81
CA ASN A 111 20.21 38.65 6.05
C ASN A 111 21.49 39.45 6.29
N LEU A 112 21.37 40.75 6.20
CA LEU A 112 22.50 41.67 6.36
C LEU A 112 23.23 41.57 7.72
N GLN A 113 22.48 41.29 8.80
CA GLN A 113 23.08 41.14 10.12
C GLN A 113 23.98 39.91 10.20
N ILE A 114 23.56 38.80 9.62
CA ILE A 114 24.40 37.59 9.52
C ILE A 114 25.63 37.86 8.69
N ASP A 115 25.48 38.54 7.56
CA ASP A 115 26.59 38.85 6.66
C ASP A 115 27.62 39.76 7.32
N ASP A 116 27.17 40.78 8.08
CA ASP A 116 28.05 41.67 8.82
C ASP A 116 28.81 40.93 9.92
N LEU A 117 28.11 40.09 10.71
CA LEU A 117 28.74 39.26 11.74
C LEU A 117 29.76 38.28 11.16
N ASN A 118 29.46 37.66 10.01
CA ASN A 118 30.41 36.78 9.31
C ASN A 118 31.62 37.54 8.80
N ARG A 119 31.42 38.78 8.27
CA ARG A 119 32.51 39.67 7.85
C ARG A 119 33.40 40.04 9.04
N GLU A 120 32.80 40.40 10.17
CA GLU A 120 33.52 40.69 11.40
C GLU A 120 34.32 39.49 11.88
N ASN A 121 33.71 38.30 11.91
CA ASN A 121 34.39 37.07 12.28
C ASN A 121 35.59 36.76 11.36
N LYS A 122 35.46 37.02 10.07
CA LYS A 122 36.57 36.85 9.12
C LYS A 122 37.71 37.82 9.47
N LEU A 123 37.44 39.10 9.74
CA LEU A 123 38.44 40.08 10.16
C LEU A 123 39.15 39.67 11.47
N LEU A 124 38.39 39.08 12.43
CA LEU A 124 38.96 38.56 13.67
C LEU A 124 39.94 37.37 13.40
N LEU A 125 39.56 36.48 12.50
CA LEU A 125 40.45 35.35 12.10
C LEU A 125 41.66 35.84 11.33
N ASP A 126 41.54 36.84 10.46
CA ASP A 126 42.66 37.46 9.72
C ASP A 126 43.68 38.04 10.70
N LYS A 127 43.26 38.64 11.83
CA LYS A 127 44.17 39.11 12.89
C LYS A 127 44.95 37.95 13.54
N LEU A 128 44.30 36.83 13.77
CA LEU A 128 45.00 35.61 14.28
C LEU A 128 46.03 35.06 13.26
N GLU A 129 45.69 35.11 11.97
CA GLU A 129 46.62 34.71 10.90
C GLU A 129 47.83 35.66 10.81
N ILE A 130 47.64 37.00 11.03
CA ILE A 130 48.76 37.95 11.14
C ILE A 130 49.68 37.58 12.28
N LEU A 131 49.14 37.26 13.47
CA LEU A 131 49.94 36.82 14.64
C LEU A 131 50.70 35.52 14.34
N LYS A 132 50.05 34.54 13.73
CA LYS A 132 50.66 33.28 13.29
C LYS A 132 51.79 33.51 12.29
N ASN A 133 51.57 34.34 11.29
CA ASN A 133 52.55 34.66 10.27
C ASN A 133 53.77 35.42 10.87
N HIS A 134 53.53 36.29 11.83
CA HIS A 134 54.64 36.94 12.57
C HIS A 134 55.50 35.90 13.31
N ILE A 135 54.89 34.92 13.97
CA ILE A 135 55.65 33.83 14.62
C ILE A 135 56.41 32.99 13.55
N LEU A 136 55.77 32.73 12.41
CA LEU A 136 56.39 31.99 11.31
C LEU A 136 57.61 32.72 10.70
N SER A 137 57.64 34.06 10.71
CA SER A 137 58.72 34.87 10.12
C SER A 137 60.08 34.67 10.77
N PHE A 138 60.13 34.12 11.99
CA PHE A 138 61.36 33.77 12.68
C PHE A 138 61.98 32.45 12.18
N PHE A 139 61.30 31.71 11.30
CA PHE A 139 61.77 30.45 10.79
C PHE A 139 62.18 30.57 9.31
N LYS A 140 63.36 30.03 8.98
CA LYS A 140 63.91 30.01 7.60
C LYS A 140 63.37 28.82 6.75
N SER A 141 62.44 28.04 7.28
CA SER A 141 61.93 26.80 6.64
C SER A 141 60.68 27.06 5.84
N ASP A 142 60.55 26.43 4.67
CA ASP A 142 59.34 26.48 3.84
C ASP A 142 58.16 25.68 4.40
N GLU A 143 58.39 24.81 5.37
CA GLU A 143 57.35 24.09 6.10
C GLU A 143 56.62 25.01 7.10
N LYS A 144 55.39 25.41 6.77
CA LYS A 144 54.54 26.31 7.61
C LYS A 144 53.58 25.55 8.53
N SER A 145 53.56 24.22 8.50
CA SER A 145 52.54 23.37 9.17
C SER A 145 52.70 23.21 10.69
N PHE A 146 53.78 23.67 11.26
CA PHE A 146 54.08 23.47 12.69
C PHE A 146 53.58 24.59 13.63
N VAL A 147 53.07 25.69 13.08
CA VAL A 147 52.36 26.72 13.84
C VAL A 147 50.92 26.68 13.43
N THR A 148 50.03 26.38 14.35
CA THR A 148 48.59 26.23 14.11
C THR A 148 47.79 27.13 15.02
N ILE A 149 46.71 27.67 14.49
CA ILE A 149 45.67 28.33 15.29
C ILE A 149 44.65 27.23 15.66
N ASN A 150 44.45 27.05 16.97
CA ASN A 150 43.51 26.08 17.50
C ASN A 150 42.49 26.78 18.37
N ARG A 151 41.33 26.18 18.52
CA ARG A 151 40.23 26.65 19.37
C ARG A 151 39.79 25.54 20.32
N LEU A 152 39.65 25.87 21.59
CA LEU A 152 39.00 25.01 22.59
C LEU A 152 37.74 25.71 23.10
N ASP A 153 36.68 24.97 23.30
CA ASP A 153 35.39 25.52 23.70
C ASP A 153 35.44 26.31 25.02
N LYS A 154 36.30 25.90 25.94
CA LYS A 154 36.47 26.53 27.25
C LYS A 154 37.52 27.63 27.33
N GLU A 155 38.50 27.58 26.42
CA GLU A 155 39.71 28.43 26.51
C GLU A 155 39.87 29.41 25.33
N GLY A 156 38.97 29.33 24.33
CA GLY A 156 39.00 30.16 23.13
C GLY A 156 40.11 29.79 22.14
N PHE A 157 40.53 30.76 21.33
CA PHE A 157 41.64 30.60 20.38
C PHE A 157 43.00 30.63 21.09
N TYR A 158 43.94 29.93 20.52
CA TYR A 158 45.36 29.97 20.87
C TYR A 158 46.23 29.57 19.70
N ILE A 159 47.48 30.01 19.71
CA ILE A 159 48.47 29.57 18.75
C ILE A 159 49.31 28.44 19.35
N SER A 160 49.43 27.34 18.62
CA SER A 160 50.23 26.19 19.04
C SER A 160 51.45 26.04 18.16
N ILE A 161 52.59 25.78 18.76
CA ILE A 161 53.87 25.50 18.11
C ILE A 161 54.53 24.26 18.76
N THR A 162 55.30 23.45 18.02
CA THR A 162 56.04 22.33 18.60
C THR A 162 57.16 22.84 19.54
N LYS A 163 57.33 22.18 20.69
CA LYS A 163 58.23 22.57 21.77
C LYS A 163 59.67 22.76 21.26
N ASN A 164 60.15 21.84 20.43
CA ASN A 164 61.52 21.91 19.89
C ASN A 164 61.70 23.18 19.04
N ARG A 165 60.74 23.50 18.18
CA ARG A 165 60.82 24.67 17.30
C ARG A 165 60.64 25.98 18.09
N TYR A 166 59.76 26.00 19.08
CA TYR A 166 59.63 27.16 19.96
C TYR A 166 60.96 27.50 20.64
N ASN A 167 61.69 26.50 21.18
CA ASN A 167 62.95 26.72 21.87
C ASN A 167 64.05 27.34 20.98
N LEU A 168 64.00 27.11 19.65
CA LEU A 168 64.94 27.70 18.71
C LEU A 168 64.78 29.21 18.54
N VAL A 169 63.56 29.74 18.67
CA VAL A 169 63.26 31.15 18.39
C VAL A 169 62.81 31.92 19.63
N LYS A 170 62.75 31.28 20.77
CA LYS A 170 62.23 31.83 22.02
C LYS A 170 62.77 33.20 22.37
N ASP A 171 64.11 33.37 22.38
CA ASP A 171 64.77 34.61 22.81
C ASP A 171 64.58 35.75 21.81
N GLU A 172 64.50 35.46 20.51
CA GLU A 172 64.22 36.43 19.47
C GLU A 172 62.76 36.81 19.48
N LEU A 173 61.86 35.83 19.62
CA LEU A 173 60.40 36.03 19.66
C LEU A 173 60.00 36.88 20.88
N LEU A 174 60.54 36.65 22.06
CA LEU A 174 60.22 37.40 23.25
C LEU A 174 60.69 38.86 23.20
N LYS A 175 61.71 39.17 22.40
CA LYS A 175 62.18 40.54 22.14
C LYS A 175 61.38 41.26 21.04
N SER A 176 60.57 40.52 20.28
CA SER A 176 59.84 41.06 19.17
C SER A 176 58.57 41.82 19.62
N HIS A 177 58.07 42.61 18.69
CA HIS A 177 56.79 43.31 18.82
C HIS A 177 56.04 43.28 17.51
N LEU A 178 54.70 43.43 17.56
CA LEU A 178 53.81 43.50 16.43
C LEU A 178 52.75 44.59 16.66
N ILE A 179 52.40 45.33 15.62
CA ILE A 179 51.35 46.31 15.69
C ILE A 179 50.13 45.75 14.95
N ILE A 180 48.98 45.64 15.63
CA ILE A 180 47.69 45.26 15.06
C ILE A 180 46.67 46.28 15.52
N ASP A 181 45.90 46.90 14.62
CA ASP A 181 44.89 47.92 14.89
C ASP A 181 45.48 49.07 15.79
N ASP A 182 46.64 49.60 15.45
CA ASP A 182 47.35 50.65 16.17
C ASP A 182 47.72 50.31 17.64
N LYS A 183 47.59 49.02 18.05
CA LYS A 183 48.01 48.52 19.35
C LYS A 183 49.36 47.79 19.23
N LEU A 184 50.31 48.26 20.04
CA LEU A 184 51.60 47.61 20.16
C LEU A 184 51.49 46.38 21.06
N LEU A 185 51.81 45.19 20.50
CA LEU A 185 51.83 43.91 21.22
C LEU A 185 53.31 43.51 21.43
N LEU A 186 53.71 43.37 22.69
CA LEU A 186 55.04 42.89 23.05
C LEU A 186 54.96 41.39 23.37
N PHE A 187 55.67 40.56 22.70
CA PHE A 187 55.62 39.08 22.90
C PHE A 187 56.11 38.64 24.29
N LYS A 188 56.88 39.48 25.02
CA LYS A 188 57.21 39.24 26.44
C LYS A 188 55.98 39.19 27.36
N ASP A 189 54.85 39.82 26.96
CA ASP A 189 53.61 39.92 27.75
C ASP A 189 52.63 38.79 27.37
N PHE A 190 53.01 37.89 26.46
CA PHE A 190 52.19 36.74 26.07
C PHE A 190 52.25 35.63 27.12
N SER A 191 51.09 35.01 27.36
CA SER A 191 50.99 33.82 28.19
C SER A 191 51.47 32.59 27.40
N ILE A 192 52.55 31.96 27.89
CA ILE A 192 53.18 30.83 27.23
C ILE A 192 53.06 29.62 28.15
N LYS A 193 52.26 28.63 27.75
CA LYS A 193 52.05 27.37 28.48
C LYS A 193 52.69 26.22 27.75
N THR A 194 53.71 25.62 28.35
CA THR A 194 54.41 24.43 27.77
C THR A 194 53.64 23.18 28.11
N GLN A 195 53.32 22.41 27.10
CA GLN A 195 52.75 21.06 27.15
C GLN A 195 53.83 19.99 26.82
N THR A 196 53.44 18.72 26.80
CA THR A 196 54.43 17.63 26.59
C THR A 196 55.19 17.81 25.28
N ASN A 197 54.51 18.04 24.16
CA ASN A 197 55.08 18.14 22.81
C ASN A 197 54.88 19.49 22.12
N SER A 198 54.10 20.38 22.70
CA SER A 198 53.72 21.68 22.12
C SER A 198 53.81 22.81 23.14
N VAL A 199 53.82 24.02 22.65
CA VAL A 199 53.73 25.24 23.43
C VAL A 199 52.48 25.98 22.95
N LYS A 200 51.63 26.35 23.92
CA LYS A 200 50.45 27.14 23.71
C LYS A 200 50.76 28.60 23.99
N ILE A 201 50.44 29.48 23.04
CA ILE A 201 50.68 30.91 23.09
C ILE A 201 49.33 31.60 23.06
N SER A 202 49.06 32.45 24.05
CA SER A 202 47.87 33.30 24.14
C SER A 202 48.25 34.71 24.63
N CYS A 203 47.36 35.66 24.40
CA CYS A 203 47.51 37.03 24.89
C CYS A 203 46.15 37.71 24.98
N ALA A 204 46.05 38.85 25.65
CA ALA A 204 44.79 39.59 25.82
C ALA A 204 44.07 39.90 24.50
N LEU A 205 44.80 40.10 23.40
CA LEU A 205 44.19 40.27 22.07
C LEU A 205 43.54 38.99 21.59
N ILE A 206 44.18 37.82 21.73
CA ILE A 206 43.63 36.51 21.34
C ILE A 206 42.40 36.20 22.20
N ASP A 207 42.39 36.58 23.48
CA ASP A 207 41.27 36.36 24.37
C ASP A 207 40.09 37.28 23.96
N ASP A 208 40.33 38.56 23.65
CA ASP A 208 39.29 39.50 23.12
C ASP A 208 38.71 39.03 21.79
N ILE A 209 39.58 38.54 20.88
CA ILE A 209 39.16 37.94 19.61
C ILE A 209 38.28 36.69 19.88
N SER A 210 38.68 35.85 20.81
CA SER A 210 37.91 34.63 21.15
C SER A 210 36.52 34.97 21.68
N ASP A 211 36.44 35.91 22.60
CA ASP A 211 35.17 36.35 23.21
C ASP A 211 34.21 36.98 22.17
N LYS A 212 34.76 37.86 21.32
CA LYS A 212 33.97 38.47 20.22
C LYS A 212 33.50 37.44 19.23
N TYR A 213 34.37 36.53 18.81
CA TYR A 213 34.04 35.48 17.85
C TYR A 213 32.95 34.55 18.38
N VAL A 214 33.06 34.12 19.64
CA VAL A 214 32.04 33.26 20.28
C VAL A 214 30.71 34.01 20.44
N HIS A 215 30.77 35.29 20.82
CA HIS A 215 29.58 36.14 20.92
C HIS A 215 28.87 36.28 19.55
N ASN A 216 29.63 36.54 18.50
CA ASN A 216 29.10 36.66 17.16
C ASN A 216 28.50 35.32 16.66
N LEU A 217 29.14 34.18 16.92
CA LEU A 217 28.58 32.87 16.59
C LEU A 217 27.24 32.63 17.29
N LYS A 218 27.13 32.94 18.60
CA LYS A 218 25.85 32.81 19.33
C LYS A 218 24.76 33.68 18.72
N LYS A 219 25.07 34.93 18.37
CA LYS A 219 24.14 35.80 17.67
C LYS A 219 23.71 35.27 16.32
N ILE A 220 24.66 34.78 15.51
CA ILE A 220 24.39 34.16 14.22
C ILE A 220 23.40 33.00 14.38
N VAL A 221 23.63 32.12 15.36
CA VAL A 221 22.73 30.98 15.65
C VAL A 221 21.32 31.43 16.03
N GLU A 222 21.19 32.44 16.86
CA GLU A 222 19.88 33.02 17.24
C GLU A 222 19.16 33.59 16.01
N ILE A 223 19.86 34.41 15.22
CA ILE A 223 19.30 35.02 14.01
C ILE A 223 18.94 33.92 12.98
N ASN A 224 19.75 32.89 12.79
CA ASN A 224 19.42 31.75 11.93
C ASN A 224 18.07 31.13 12.28
N LYS A 225 17.81 30.89 13.58
CA LYS A 225 16.54 30.30 14.05
C LYS A 225 15.33 31.20 13.79
N LEU A 226 15.51 32.51 13.90
CA LEU A 226 14.46 33.48 13.59
C LEU A 226 14.20 33.58 12.09
N VAL A 227 15.25 33.78 11.28
CA VAL A 227 15.16 33.89 9.83
C VAL A 227 14.57 32.61 9.23
N PHE A 228 14.95 31.42 9.74
CA PHE A 228 14.39 30.16 9.29
C PHE A 228 12.86 30.14 9.46
N LYS A 229 12.34 30.52 10.62
CA LYS A 229 10.90 30.57 10.87
C LYS A 229 10.19 31.60 9.99
N GLU A 230 10.77 32.78 9.81
CA GLU A 230 10.23 33.83 8.95
C GLU A 230 10.14 33.35 7.49
N LYS A 231 11.18 32.66 7.01
CA LYS A 231 11.19 32.10 5.64
C LYS A 231 10.20 30.95 5.46
N LEU A 232 9.95 30.13 6.49
CA LEU A 232 8.88 29.14 6.44
C LEU A 232 7.50 29.79 6.28
N VAL A 233 7.23 30.91 6.96
CA VAL A 233 5.98 31.66 6.81
C VAL A 233 5.88 32.29 5.42
N GLU A 234 6.98 32.79 4.87
CA GLU A 234 7.04 33.32 3.50
C GLU A 234 6.75 32.21 2.47
N PHE A 235 7.38 31.04 2.61
CA PHE A 235 7.15 29.89 1.75
C PHE A 235 5.70 29.38 1.83
N GLU A 236 5.12 29.34 3.03
CA GLU A 236 3.72 28.99 3.20
C GLU A 236 2.82 29.93 2.41
N LYS A 237 2.99 31.24 2.55
CA LYS A 237 2.19 32.24 1.83
C LYS A 237 2.32 32.13 0.31
N LYS A 238 3.52 31.83 -0.18
CA LYS A 238 3.82 31.82 -1.63
C LYS A 238 3.48 30.48 -2.29
N PHE A 239 3.71 29.35 -1.61
CA PHE A 239 3.70 28.03 -2.20
C PHE A 239 2.69 27.05 -1.59
N SER A 240 1.83 27.47 -0.66
CA SER A 240 0.88 26.58 0.02
C SER A 240 -0.12 25.91 -0.93
N THR A 241 -0.61 26.64 -1.92
CA THR A 241 -1.51 26.10 -2.96
C THR A 241 -0.79 25.03 -3.78
N LEU A 242 0.40 25.36 -4.32
CA LEU A 242 1.24 24.44 -5.06
C LEU A 242 1.50 23.15 -4.27
N LEU A 243 1.96 23.27 -3.02
CA LEU A 243 2.24 22.10 -2.18
C LEU A 243 0.98 21.25 -1.93
N SER A 244 -0.17 21.88 -1.70
CA SER A 244 -1.42 21.16 -1.46
C SER A 244 -1.90 20.40 -2.70
N GLU A 245 -1.74 20.98 -3.87
CA GLU A 245 -2.07 20.34 -5.15
C GLU A 245 -1.11 19.20 -5.48
N LEU A 246 0.19 19.39 -5.23
CA LEU A 246 1.20 18.34 -5.41
C LEU A 246 0.97 17.14 -4.49
N VAL A 247 0.56 17.34 -3.23
CA VAL A 247 0.22 16.26 -2.30
C VAL A 247 -0.87 15.36 -2.90
N VAL A 248 -1.95 15.97 -3.40
CA VAL A 248 -3.07 15.22 -4.00
C VAL A 248 -2.64 14.52 -5.29
N PHE A 249 -1.90 15.22 -6.13
CA PHE A 249 -1.40 14.68 -7.40
C PHE A 249 -0.49 13.47 -7.21
N ILE A 250 0.51 13.58 -6.34
CA ILE A 250 1.45 12.49 -6.07
C ILE A 250 0.76 11.29 -5.42
N ALA A 251 -0.20 11.50 -4.52
CA ALA A 251 -1.00 10.42 -3.96
C ALA A 251 -1.80 9.68 -5.03
N GLU A 252 -2.36 10.38 -6.03
CA GLU A 252 -3.06 9.75 -7.16
C GLU A 252 -2.10 8.97 -8.07
N VAL A 253 -0.91 9.51 -8.32
CA VAL A 253 0.13 8.84 -9.12
C VAL A 253 0.64 7.58 -8.44
N ASP A 254 0.98 7.66 -7.15
CA ASP A 254 1.45 6.52 -6.35
C ASP A 254 0.42 5.39 -6.31
N LEU A 255 -0.85 5.75 -6.04
CA LEU A 255 -1.96 4.80 -6.06
C LEU A 255 -2.08 4.11 -7.44
N THR A 256 -1.92 4.87 -8.52
CA THR A 256 -1.99 4.35 -9.89
C THR A 256 -0.84 3.40 -10.20
N VAL A 257 0.39 3.76 -9.85
CA VAL A 257 1.57 2.91 -10.05
C VAL A 257 1.44 1.61 -9.24
N SER A 258 0.98 1.69 -7.99
CA SER A 258 0.71 0.51 -7.14
C SER A 258 -0.34 -0.42 -7.76
N ASN A 259 -1.43 0.14 -8.33
CA ASN A 259 -2.43 -0.62 -9.07
C ASN A 259 -1.83 -1.33 -10.28
N ILE A 260 -1.03 -0.64 -11.07
CA ILE A 260 -0.38 -1.20 -12.27
C ILE A 260 0.57 -2.34 -11.90
N LYS A 261 1.41 -2.15 -10.89
CA LYS A 261 2.35 -3.18 -10.40
C LYS A 261 1.62 -4.46 -9.99
N THR A 262 0.59 -4.30 -9.15
CA THR A 262 -0.23 -5.42 -8.70
C THR A 262 -0.91 -6.10 -9.88
N SER A 263 -1.45 -5.32 -10.81
CA SER A 263 -2.14 -5.84 -11.99
C SER A 263 -1.22 -6.60 -12.93
N LYS A 264 0.01 -6.13 -13.14
CA LYS A 264 1.02 -6.84 -13.93
C LYS A 264 1.46 -8.14 -13.25
N LYS A 265 1.69 -8.10 -11.94
CA LYS A 265 2.13 -9.28 -11.18
C LYS A 265 1.10 -10.41 -11.20
N TYR A 266 -0.20 -10.08 -11.08
CA TYR A 266 -1.27 -11.05 -10.91
C TYR A 266 -2.24 -11.11 -12.09
N ASN A 267 -1.94 -10.49 -13.21
CA ASN A 267 -2.80 -10.43 -14.39
C ASN A 267 -4.23 -9.92 -14.07
N TYR A 268 -4.34 -8.80 -13.37
CA TYR A 268 -5.62 -8.16 -13.12
C TYR A 268 -6.06 -7.34 -14.32
N THR A 269 -7.35 -7.23 -14.52
CA THR A 269 -7.94 -6.56 -15.68
C THR A 269 -8.71 -5.31 -15.29
N CYS A 270 -8.79 -4.36 -16.22
CA CYS A 270 -9.57 -3.15 -16.04
C CYS A 270 -11.06 -3.45 -16.16
N PRO A 271 -11.88 -3.21 -15.11
CA PRO A 271 -13.31 -3.44 -15.17
C PRO A 271 -14.00 -2.40 -16.06
N LYS A 272 -15.17 -2.78 -16.61
CA LYS A 272 -15.99 -1.93 -17.46
C LYS A 272 -17.28 -1.53 -16.75
N ILE A 273 -17.54 -0.24 -16.64
CA ILE A 273 -18.79 0.28 -16.10
C ILE A 273 -19.89 0.17 -17.17
N VAL A 274 -20.99 -0.43 -16.81
CA VAL A 274 -22.18 -0.59 -17.65
C VAL A 274 -23.28 0.34 -17.17
N LYS A 275 -23.92 1.04 -18.10
CA LYS A 275 -25.15 1.79 -17.81
C LYS A 275 -26.32 0.85 -17.97
N THR A 276 -27.10 0.70 -16.92
CA THR A 276 -28.33 -0.10 -16.89
C THR A 276 -29.55 0.78 -17.16
N LYS A 277 -30.63 0.18 -17.61
CA LYS A 277 -31.94 0.85 -17.67
C LYS A 277 -32.53 0.89 -16.26
N ASP A 278 -33.28 1.93 -15.95
CA ASP A 278 -34.02 2.08 -14.69
C ASP A 278 -33.15 2.04 -13.42
N ASP A 279 -31.85 2.35 -13.55
CA ASP A 279 -30.92 2.44 -12.41
C ASP A 279 -30.75 1.11 -11.64
N GLU A 280 -30.91 -0.02 -12.34
CA GLU A 280 -30.75 -1.36 -11.78
C GLU A 280 -29.29 -1.76 -11.67
N ASN A 281 -29.00 -2.76 -10.82
CA ASN A 281 -27.65 -3.27 -10.69
C ASN A 281 -27.37 -4.39 -11.69
N PHE A 282 -26.11 -4.43 -12.13
CA PHE A 282 -25.54 -5.47 -12.97
C PHE A 282 -24.14 -5.81 -12.52
N LEU A 283 -23.82 -7.10 -12.51
CA LEU A 283 -22.48 -7.62 -12.19
C LEU A 283 -22.20 -8.86 -13.03
N GLU A 284 -21.15 -8.81 -13.82
CA GLU A 284 -20.60 -9.95 -14.57
C GLU A 284 -19.13 -10.07 -14.22
N LEU A 285 -18.71 -11.26 -13.77
CA LEU A 285 -17.34 -11.62 -13.43
C LEU A 285 -16.99 -12.91 -14.17
N ILE A 286 -15.95 -12.89 -14.99
CA ILE A 286 -15.45 -14.04 -15.75
C ILE A 286 -14.07 -14.42 -15.21
N ASP A 287 -13.86 -15.73 -14.97
CA ASP A 287 -12.63 -16.25 -14.37
C ASP A 287 -12.23 -15.50 -13.09
N LEU A 288 -13.21 -15.32 -12.20
CA LEU A 288 -13.01 -14.66 -10.91
C LEU A 288 -12.04 -15.44 -10.04
N ARG A 289 -11.08 -14.73 -9.45
CA ARG A 289 -10.06 -15.25 -8.53
C ARG A 289 -10.13 -14.54 -7.18
N HIS A 290 -9.63 -15.18 -6.15
CA HIS A 290 -9.51 -14.55 -4.83
C HIS A 290 -8.09 -14.01 -4.64
N PRO A 291 -7.89 -12.68 -4.54
CA PRO A 291 -6.55 -12.07 -4.59
C PRO A 291 -5.60 -12.58 -3.50
N ILE A 292 -6.09 -12.79 -2.28
CA ILE A 292 -5.26 -13.25 -1.16
C ILE A 292 -4.93 -14.75 -1.29
N ILE A 293 -5.88 -15.56 -1.81
CA ILE A 293 -5.65 -17.01 -1.94
C ILE A 293 -4.70 -17.30 -3.09
N GLU A 294 -4.87 -16.60 -4.23
CA GLU A 294 -3.97 -16.79 -5.38
C GLU A 294 -2.54 -16.27 -5.12
N ALA A 295 -2.39 -15.26 -4.26
CA ALA A 295 -1.08 -14.74 -3.87
C ALA A 295 -0.30 -15.69 -2.95
N ASN A 296 -0.96 -16.71 -2.38
CA ASN A 296 -0.32 -17.72 -1.53
C ASN A 296 0.15 -18.90 -2.39
N GLU A 297 1.42 -18.91 -2.74
CA GLU A 297 2.06 -19.90 -3.61
C GLU A 297 1.95 -21.34 -3.08
N ASP A 298 1.83 -21.53 -1.77
CA ASP A 298 1.73 -22.85 -1.13
C ASP A 298 0.40 -23.57 -1.41
N ARG A 299 -0.62 -22.88 -1.95
CA ARG A 299 -1.97 -23.44 -2.12
C ARG A 299 -2.27 -23.98 -3.51
N GLY A 300 -1.32 -23.90 -4.44
CA GLY A 300 -1.52 -24.32 -5.83
C GLY A 300 -2.40 -23.36 -6.64
N VAL A 301 -2.82 -23.79 -7.82
CA VAL A 301 -3.60 -22.96 -8.75
C VAL A 301 -5.01 -22.71 -8.24
N TYR A 302 -5.43 -21.45 -8.19
CA TYR A 302 -6.81 -21.07 -7.83
C TYR A 302 -7.80 -21.48 -8.94
N VAL A 303 -8.88 -22.16 -8.56
CA VAL A 303 -9.95 -22.53 -9.49
C VAL A 303 -10.88 -21.34 -9.70
N THR A 304 -10.89 -20.85 -10.94
CA THR A 304 -11.71 -19.69 -11.32
C THR A 304 -13.18 -20.03 -11.49
N ASN A 305 -14.06 -19.06 -11.26
CA ASN A 305 -15.50 -19.22 -11.48
C ASN A 305 -16.10 -17.97 -12.13
N ASP A 306 -17.23 -18.18 -12.82
CA ASP A 306 -17.97 -17.11 -13.47
C ASP A 306 -19.25 -16.82 -12.71
N ILE A 307 -19.61 -15.53 -12.56
CA ILE A 307 -20.82 -15.08 -11.88
C ILE A 307 -21.48 -13.97 -12.68
N VAL A 308 -22.81 -14.08 -12.85
CA VAL A 308 -23.63 -13.02 -13.39
C VAL A 308 -24.81 -12.75 -12.46
N LEU A 309 -25.07 -11.47 -12.21
CA LEU A 309 -26.22 -10.96 -11.47
C LEU A 309 -26.78 -9.71 -12.19
N GLY A 310 -28.09 -9.51 -12.15
CA GLY A 310 -28.78 -8.38 -12.75
C GLY A 310 -29.40 -8.69 -14.11
N GLU A 311 -29.36 -7.74 -15.03
CA GLU A 311 -30.04 -7.82 -16.33
C GLU A 311 -29.28 -8.72 -17.31
N LEU A 312 -29.86 -9.88 -17.69
CA LEU A 312 -29.21 -10.90 -18.52
C LEU A 312 -29.01 -10.45 -19.98
N ASN A 313 -29.79 -9.49 -20.47
CA ASN A 313 -29.58 -8.92 -21.81
C ASN A 313 -28.29 -8.13 -21.95
N LEU A 314 -27.65 -7.79 -20.83
CA LEU A 314 -26.35 -7.09 -20.79
C LEU A 314 -25.16 -8.03 -20.77
N VAL A 315 -25.38 -9.34 -20.69
CA VAL A 315 -24.32 -10.36 -20.61
C VAL A 315 -23.45 -10.33 -21.86
N SER A 316 -22.17 -10.55 -21.70
CA SER A 316 -21.21 -10.58 -22.80
C SER A 316 -21.30 -11.91 -23.57
N LYS A 317 -20.98 -11.89 -24.86
CA LYS A 317 -20.87 -13.11 -25.67
C LYS A 317 -19.84 -14.10 -25.07
N GLU A 318 -18.79 -13.59 -24.45
CA GLU A 318 -17.78 -14.41 -23.78
C GLU A 318 -18.36 -15.26 -22.66
N TYR A 319 -19.30 -14.72 -21.88
CA TYR A 319 -20.03 -15.47 -20.87
C TYR A 319 -20.99 -16.50 -21.49
N GLU A 320 -21.71 -16.09 -22.54
CA GLU A 320 -22.65 -16.97 -23.25
C GLU A 320 -21.94 -18.19 -23.87
N ASP A 321 -20.70 -18.00 -24.36
CA ASP A 321 -19.89 -19.07 -24.94
C ASP A 321 -19.27 -19.99 -23.90
N ASN A 322 -19.00 -19.49 -22.70
CA ASN A 322 -18.20 -20.20 -21.70
C ASN A 322 -18.99 -21.18 -20.89
N ILE A 323 -20.42 -21.29 -20.96
CA ILE A 323 -20.64 -22.23 -20.05
C ILE A 323 -21.84 -22.74 -19.54
N ILE A 324 -22.42 -22.13 -18.87
CA ILE A 324 -23.43 -22.65 -17.94
C ILE A 324 -24.80 -22.76 -18.65
N VAL A 325 -24.93 -22.05 -19.74
CA VAL A 325 -26.19 -22.02 -20.52
C VAL A 325 -26.30 -23.17 -21.53
N LYS A 326 -25.16 -23.75 -21.96
CA LYS A 326 -25.17 -24.79 -23.05
C LYS A 326 -25.30 -26.23 -22.58
N ASN A 327 -25.00 -26.55 -21.32
CA ASN A 327 -24.86 -27.96 -20.88
C ASN A 327 -25.89 -28.47 -19.87
N SER A 328 -26.87 -27.72 -19.51
CA SER A 328 -27.96 -28.19 -18.66
C SER A 328 -29.27 -27.62 -19.15
N ASN A 329 -30.29 -28.43 -19.07
CA ASN A 329 -31.68 -28.04 -19.37
C ASN A 329 -31.88 -26.54 -19.15
N PRO A 330 -32.43 -25.82 -20.15
CA PRO A 330 -32.62 -24.40 -19.97
C PRO A 330 -33.37 -24.22 -18.67
N ILE A 331 -32.69 -23.62 -17.69
CA ILE A 331 -33.46 -23.02 -16.61
C ILE A 331 -34.46 -22.20 -17.37
N ASN A 332 -35.76 -22.40 -17.08
CA ASN A 332 -36.82 -21.55 -17.56
C ASN A 332 -36.54 -20.15 -16.97
N LEU A 333 -35.52 -19.47 -17.51
CA LEU A 333 -35.21 -18.08 -17.28
C LEU A 333 -36.32 -17.29 -18.00
N GLN A 334 -37.56 -17.45 -17.51
CA GLN A 334 -38.70 -16.66 -17.93
C GLN A 334 -38.56 -15.19 -17.49
N SER A 335 -37.46 -14.90 -16.73
CA SER A 335 -37.06 -13.56 -16.34
C SER A 335 -35.74 -13.20 -17.02
N ASN A 336 -35.69 -12.03 -17.66
CA ASN A 336 -34.46 -11.44 -18.20
C ASN A 336 -33.52 -10.91 -17.09
N LYS A 337 -33.87 -11.15 -15.82
CA LYS A 337 -33.15 -10.59 -14.66
C LYS A 337 -32.83 -11.69 -13.64
N MET A 338 -31.60 -11.68 -13.12
CA MET A 338 -31.14 -12.56 -12.05
C MET A 338 -30.71 -11.73 -10.84
N HIS A 339 -31.53 -11.70 -9.80
CA HIS A 339 -31.24 -10.91 -8.60
C HIS A 339 -30.45 -11.72 -7.55
N GLY A 340 -30.66 -13.03 -7.47
CA GLY A 340 -30.07 -13.84 -6.41
C GLY A 340 -29.44 -15.13 -6.84
N VAL A 341 -28.35 -15.49 -6.16
CA VAL A 341 -27.71 -16.80 -6.22
C VAL A 341 -27.79 -17.45 -4.84
N LEU A 342 -28.38 -18.66 -4.80
CA LEU A 342 -28.26 -19.56 -3.65
C LEU A 342 -27.09 -20.50 -3.92
N LEU A 343 -26.02 -20.34 -3.14
CA LEU A 343 -24.76 -21.05 -3.31
C LEU A 343 -24.68 -22.22 -2.31
N PHE A 344 -24.79 -23.43 -2.82
CA PHE A 344 -24.70 -24.66 -2.05
C PHE A 344 -23.29 -25.23 -2.07
N GLY A 345 -23.01 -26.12 -1.16
CA GLY A 345 -21.78 -26.88 -1.08
C GLY A 345 -21.42 -27.23 0.36
N ILE A 346 -20.64 -28.29 0.52
CA ILE A 346 -20.16 -28.72 1.83
C ILE A 346 -19.15 -27.75 2.42
N ASN A 347 -18.88 -27.86 3.71
CA ASN A 347 -17.84 -27.07 4.35
C ASN A 347 -16.49 -27.32 3.68
N SER A 348 -15.66 -26.29 3.61
CA SER A 348 -14.36 -26.31 2.90
C SER A 348 -14.43 -26.39 1.35
N SER A 349 -15.61 -26.42 0.73
CA SER A 349 -15.73 -26.40 -0.76
C SER A 349 -15.29 -25.06 -1.38
N GLY A 350 -15.28 -23.96 -0.61
CA GLY A 350 -14.86 -22.64 -1.08
C GLY A 350 -15.98 -21.61 -1.20
N LYS A 351 -17.19 -21.85 -0.68
CA LYS A 351 -18.34 -20.90 -0.72
C LYS A 351 -17.98 -19.51 -0.22
N SER A 352 -17.47 -19.43 1.00
CA SER A 352 -17.06 -18.16 1.63
C SER A 352 -15.95 -17.46 0.88
N SER A 353 -15.00 -18.23 0.31
CA SER A 353 -13.91 -17.69 -0.51
C SER A 353 -14.43 -17.06 -1.80
N LEU A 354 -15.37 -17.71 -2.48
CA LEU A 354 -16.00 -17.19 -3.68
C LEU A 354 -16.77 -15.90 -3.40
N MET A 355 -17.58 -15.88 -2.33
CA MET A 355 -18.32 -14.67 -1.96
C MET A 355 -17.39 -13.51 -1.59
N LYS A 356 -16.31 -13.77 -0.84
CA LYS A 356 -15.29 -12.77 -0.55
C LYS A 356 -14.63 -12.25 -1.83
N ALA A 357 -14.32 -13.12 -2.79
CA ALA A 357 -13.76 -12.73 -4.07
C ALA A 357 -14.69 -11.78 -4.84
N ILE A 358 -16.00 -12.05 -4.86
CA ILE A 358 -17.01 -11.17 -5.47
C ILE A 358 -16.99 -9.79 -4.79
N GLY A 359 -17.10 -9.76 -3.46
CA GLY A 359 -17.12 -8.50 -2.70
C GLY A 359 -15.85 -7.68 -2.87
N ILE A 360 -14.67 -8.31 -2.78
CA ILE A 360 -13.38 -7.65 -2.98
C ILE A 360 -13.27 -7.08 -4.39
N SER A 361 -13.70 -7.83 -5.42
CA SER A 361 -13.64 -7.34 -6.81
C SER A 361 -14.52 -6.11 -7.02
N VAL A 362 -15.72 -6.07 -6.43
CA VAL A 362 -16.58 -4.88 -6.51
C VAL A 362 -15.96 -3.69 -5.77
N ILE A 363 -15.37 -3.91 -4.60
CA ILE A 363 -14.68 -2.86 -3.83
C ILE A 363 -13.49 -2.31 -4.64
N LEU A 364 -12.64 -3.19 -5.19
CA LEU A 364 -11.50 -2.78 -6.01
C LEU A 364 -11.96 -1.98 -7.24
N ALA A 365 -12.98 -2.49 -7.95
CA ALA A 365 -13.55 -1.80 -9.11
C ALA A 365 -14.06 -0.41 -8.71
N GLN A 366 -14.84 -0.28 -7.65
CA GLN A 366 -15.38 1.02 -7.22
C GLN A 366 -14.34 1.95 -6.57
N ALA A 367 -13.18 1.43 -6.19
CA ALA A 367 -12.02 2.23 -5.81
C ALA A 367 -11.22 2.73 -7.02
N GLY A 368 -11.49 2.23 -8.23
CA GLY A 368 -10.78 2.59 -9.46
C GLY A 368 -9.56 1.71 -9.74
N PHE A 369 -9.50 0.54 -9.13
CA PHE A 369 -8.44 -0.47 -9.35
C PHE A 369 -8.82 -1.50 -10.40
N PHE A 370 -7.82 -2.18 -10.93
CA PHE A 370 -8.02 -3.39 -11.72
C PHE A 370 -8.39 -4.55 -10.78
N VAL A 371 -9.00 -5.59 -11.34
CA VAL A 371 -9.68 -6.64 -10.59
C VAL A 371 -9.14 -8.03 -10.90
N PRO A 372 -9.16 -8.97 -9.94
CA PRO A 372 -8.63 -10.33 -10.08
C PRO A 372 -9.56 -11.25 -10.89
N CYS A 373 -9.84 -10.89 -12.12
CA CYS A 373 -10.65 -11.70 -13.04
C CYS A 373 -10.19 -11.46 -14.49
N LYS A 374 -10.63 -12.31 -15.40
CA LYS A 374 -10.37 -12.14 -16.83
C LYS A 374 -11.16 -10.97 -17.41
N SER A 375 -12.41 -10.84 -17.00
CA SER A 375 -13.28 -9.73 -17.39
C SER A 375 -14.26 -9.39 -16.26
N MET A 376 -14.51 -8.11 -16.05
CA MET A 376 -15.56 -7.62 -15.16
C MET A 376 -16.35 -6.51 -15.84
N ARG A 377 -17.68 -6.64 -15.79
CA ARG A 377 -18.62 -5.61 -16.21
C ARG A 377 -19.61 -5.38 -15.06
N PHE A 378 -19.82 -4.14 -14.68
CA PHE A 378 -20.63 -3.85 -13.50
C PHE A 378 -21.30 -2.48 -13.61
N SER A 379 -22.41 -2.32 -12.93
CA SER A 379 -23.00 -1.01 -12.59
C SER A 379 -22.50 -0.57 -11.21
N ILE A 380 -22.61 0.71 -10.90
CA ILE A 380 -22.14 1.25 -9.61
C ILE A 380 -23.13 0.85 -8.50
N PHE A 381 -22.63 0.21 -7.47
CA PHE A 381 -23.35 -0.14 -6.25
C PHE A 381 -23.29 1.02 -5.24
N ASP A 382 -24.40 1.34 -4.62
CA ASP A 382 -24.45 2.34 -3.53
C ASP A 382 -24.01 1.74 -2.19
N SER A 383 -24.21 0.43 -2.02
CA SER A 383 -23.83 -0.28 -0.78
C SER A 383 -23.53 -1.75 -1.01
N ILE A 384 -22.62 -2.26 -0.18
CA ILE A 384 -22.30 -3.69 -0.07
C ILE A 384 -22.55 -4.09 1.38
N PHE A 385 -23.39 -5.08 1.58
CA PHE A 385 -23.64 -5.68 2.88
C PHE A 385 -23.04 -7.07 2.92
N THR A 386 -22.29 -7.35 3.96
CA THR A 386 -21.69 -8.67 4.16
C THR A 386 -22.12 -9.24 5.49
N ARG A 387 -22.58 -10.48 5.48
CA ARG A 387 -22.74 -11.31 6.65
C ARG A 387 -21.98 -12.62 6.39
N ILE A 388 -20.67 -12.56 6.53
CA ILE A 388 -19.77 -13.70 6.38
C ILE A 388 -19.36 -14.08 7.80
N SER A 389 -19.56 -15.34 8.17
CA SER A 389 -19.39 -15.85 9.54
C SER A 389 -18.09 -15.32 10.16
N GLY A 390 -18.24 -14.62 11.26
CA GLY A 390 -17.17 -14.03 12.06
C GLY A 390 -17.41 -14.36 13.53
N ALA A 391 -16.37 -14.26 14.30
CA ALA A 391 -16.33 -14.62 15.72
C ALA A 391 -17.50 -14.04 16.52
N ASP A 392 -17.96 -14.82 17.50
CA ASP A 392 -18.91 -14.41 18.51
C ASP A 392 -18.50 -13.08 19.16
N ASN A 393 -19.44 -12.15 19.23
CA ASN A 393 -19.17 -10.87 19.87
C ASN A 393 -19.38 -10.99 21.39
N ILE A 394 -18.54 -11.80 22.03
CA ILE A 394 -18.56 -12.11 23.47
C ILE A 394 -18.54 -10.82 24.31
N SER A 395 -17.91 -9.77 23.81
CA SER A 395 -17.81 -8.49 24.52
C SER A 395 -19.14 -7.75 24.71
N LYS A 396 -20.18 -8.08 23.92
CA LYS A 396 -21.51 -7.47 24.02
C LYS A 396 -22.54 -8.34 24.74
N GLY A 397 -22.17 -9.54 25.17
CA GLY A 397 -23.10 -10.48 25.85
C GLY A 397 -24.29 -10.94 25.00
N LEU A 398 -24.20 -10.78 23.65
CA LEU A 398 -25.25 -11.19 22.73
C LEU A 398 -24.93 -12.59 22.19
N SER A 399 -25.96 -13.43 22.07
CA SER A 399 -25.81 -14.71 21.36
C SER A 399 -25.53 -14.49 19.89
N SER A 400 -24.82 -15.42 19.24
CA SER A 400 -24.54 -15.38 17.79
C SER A 400 -25.82 -15.16 16.97
N PHE A 401 -26.91 -15.80 17.34
CA PHE A 401 -28.22 -15.63 16.70
C PHE A 401 -28.77 -14.20 16.83
N ALA A 402 -28.66 -13.56 18.00
CA ALA A 402 -29.11 -12.17 18.18
C ALA A 402 -28.31 -11.22 17.29
N VAL A 403 -26.99 -11.43 17.17
CA VAL A 403 -26.13 -10.64 16.25
C VAL A 403 -26.57 -10.84 14.81
N GLU A 404 -26.84 -12.07 14.39
CA GLU A 404 -27.36 -12.39 13.04
C GLU A 404 -28.67 -11.65 12.73
N MET A 405 -29.61 -11.65 13.67
CA MET A 405 -30.88 -10.96 13.50
C MET A 405 -30.72 -9.43 13.45
N MET A 406 -29.79 -8.87 14.19
CA MET A 406 -29.46 -7.45 14.12
C MET A 406 -28.84 -7.08 12.76
N ASP A 407 -27.94 -7.92 12.24
CA ASP A 407 -27.33 -7.71 10.92
C ASP A 407 -28.41 -7.77 9.81
N LEU A 408 -29.27 -8.77 9.83
CA LEU A 408 -30.42 -8.85 8.90
C LEU A 408 -31.33 -7.63 9.01
N LYS A 409 -31.65 -7.17 10.23
CA LYS A 409 -32.43 -5.96 10.44
C LYS A 409 -31.76 -4.73 9.79
N ASN A 410 -30.44 -4.59 9.97
CA ASN A 410 -29.67 -3.50 9.35
C ASN A 410 -29.69 -3.58 7.82
N ILE A 411 -29.52 -4.78 7.26
CA ILE A 411 -29.59 -5.03 5.82
C ILE A 411 -30.96 -4.60 5.32
N PHE A 412 -32.05 -5.09 5.92
CA PHE A 412 -33.42 -4.81 5.47
C PHE A 412 -33.83 -3.34 5.57
N ASN A 413 -33.26 -2.60 6.52
CA ASN A 413 -33.53 -1.18 6.70
C ASN A 413 -32.76 -0.29 5.71
N ARG A 414 -31.65 -0.77 5.16
CA ARG A 414 -30.72 0.04 4.38
C ARG A 414 -30.52 -0.46 2.95
N ALA A 415 -30.86 -1.72 2.66
CA ALA A 415 -30.72 -2.28 1.32
C ALA A 415 -31.71 -1.64 0.35
N SER A 416 -31.26 -1.41 -0.86
CA SER A 416 -32.01 -0.89 -1.99
C SER A 416 -31.74 -1.76 -3.22
N LYS A 417 -32.38 -1.46 -4.34
CA LYS A 417 -32.08 -2.11 -5.61
C LYS A 417 -30.63 -1.90 -6.07
N LYS A 418 -29.91 -0.90 -5.53
CA LYS A 418 -28.48 -0.65 -5.79
C LYS A 418 -27.53 -1.29 -4.76
N SER A 419 -28.00 -2.29 -4.05
CA SER A 419 -27.19 -2.98 -3.04
C SER A 419 -26.72 -4.35 -3.53
N LEU A 420 -25.51 -4.74 -3.10
CA LEU A 420 -25.01 -6.10 -3.18
C LEU A 420 -25.00 -6.71 -1.78
N ILE A 421 -25.62 -7.87 -1.59
CA ILE A 421 -25.69 -8.56 -0.30
C ILE A 421 -24.98 -9.90 -0.40
N LEU A 422 -24.02 -10.14 0.49
CA LEU A 422 -23.25 -11.38 0.57
C LEU A 422 -23.47 -12.03 1.93
N GLY A 423 -24.24 -13.11 1.96
CA GLY A 423 -24.63 -13.81 3.17
C GLY A 423 -24.05 -15.22 3.24
N ASP A 424 -23.33 -15.55 4.30
CA ASP A 424 -22.75 -16.87 4.52
C ASP A 424 -23.40 -17.55 5.73
N GLU A 425 -24.02 -18.70 5.48
CA GLU A 425 -24.66 -19.56 6.48
C GLU A 425 -25.56 -18.80 7.49
N ILE A 426 -26.43 -17.94 6.97
CA ILE A 426 -27.37 -17.17 7.80
C ILE A 426 -28.29 -18.11 8.56
N SER A 427 -28.54 -17.81 9.84
CA SER A 427 -29.38 -18.58 10.76
C SER A 427 -28.86 -19.99 11.09
N HIS A 428 -27.55 -20.19 11.05
CA HIS A 428 -26.93 -21.44 11.49
C HIS A 428 -27.07 -21.67 13.02
N SER A 429 -27.23 -20.59 13.78
CA SER A 429 -27.19 -20.61 15.26
C SER A 429 -28.57 -20.89 15.90
N THR A 430 -29.59 -21.33 15.14
CA THR A 430 -30.94 -21.63 15.66
C THR A 430 -31.43 -23.00 15.19
N GLU A 431 -32.62 -23.41 15.65
CA GLU A 431 -33.23 -24.66 15.19
C GLU A 431 -33.49 -24.67 13.69
N THR A 432 -33.44 -25.82 13.08
CA THR A 432 -33.47 -26.00 11.62
C THR A 432 -34.72 -25.39 10.97
N LEU A 433 -35.91 -25.57 11.53
CA LEU A 433 -37.16 -25.05 10.93
C LEU A 433 -37.24 -23.54 11.02
N SER A 434 -36.89 -22.94 12.16
CA SER A 434 -36.85 -21.49 12.32
C SER A 434 -35.78 -20.87 11.41
N GLY A 435 -34.59 -21.49 11.35
CA GLY A 435 -33.52 -21.05 10.46
C GLY A 435 -33.93 -21.07 8.99
N LEU A 436 -34.53 -22.17 8.54
CA LEU A 436 -35.06 -22.31 7.18
C LEU A 436 -36.10 -21.22 6.85
N SER A 437 -37.04 -20.98 7.78
CA SER A 437 -38.10 -19.98 7.61
C SER A 437 -37.56 -18.56 7.55
N ILE A 438 -36.56 -18.24 8.38
CA ILE A 438 -35.89 -16.91 8.39
C ILE A 438 -35.14 -16.68 7.09
N VAL A 439 -34.34 -17.65 6.63
CA VAL A 439 -33.58 -17.53 5.38
C VAL A 439 -34.52 -17.42 4.19
N ALA A 440 -35.56 -18.25 4.10
CA ALA A 440 -36.57 -18.16 3.06
C ALA A 440 -37.23 -16.77 3.02
N SER A 441 -37.64 -16.25 4.18
CA SER A 441 -38.25 -14.92 4.29
C SER A 441 -37.28 -13.80 3.90
N ALA A 442 -36.00 -13.94 4.24
CA ALA A 442 -34.95 -13.00 3.83
C ALA A 442 -34.77 -12.96 2.30
N ILE A 443 -34.72 -14.14 1.68
CA ILE A 443 -34.63 -14.28 0.21
C ILE A 443 -35.84 -13.62 -0.46
N LEU A 444 -37.03 -13.91 0.00
CA LEU A 444 -38.27 -13.31 -0.55
C LEU A 444 -38.29 -11.79 -0.43
N LYS A 445 -37.81 -11.27 0.70
CA LYS A 445 -37.71 -9.81 0.92
C LYS A 445 -36.70 -9.16 -0.01
N LEU A 446 -35.50 -9.72 -0.15
CA LEU A 446 -34.45 -9.19 -1.03
C LEU A 446 -34.85 -9.30 -2.51
N ALA A 447 -35.49 -10.38 -2.90
CA ALA A 447 -36.05 -10.52 -4.26
C ALA A 447 -37.08 -9.44 -4.59
N ARG A 448 -37.95 -9.06 -3.63
CA ARG A 448 -38.91 -7.95 -3.77
C ARG A 448 -38.26 -6.57 -3.81
N LEU A 449 -37.14 -6.39 -3.12
CA LEU A 449 -36.32 -5.17 -3.15
C LEU A 449 -35.47 -5.06 -4.42
N GLU A 450 -35.47 -6.10 -5.27
CA GLU A 450 -34.64 -6.17 -6.47
C GLU A 450 -33.14 -5.97 -6.20
N SER A 451 -32.70 -6.24 -4.96
CA SER A 451 -31.28 -6.18 -4.58
C SER A 451 -30.55 -7.37 -5.15
N LEU A 452 -29.28 -7.18 -5.53
CA LEU A 452 -28.42 -8.31 -5.91
C LEU A 452 -27.90 -9.01 -4.66
N PHE A 453 -27.98 -10.36 -4.62
CA PHE A 453 -27.48 -11.11 -3.48
C PHE A 453 -26.89 -12.47 -3.84
N VAL A 454 -25.92 -12.91 -3.03
CA VAL A 454 -25.37 -14.26 -3.04
C VAL A 454 -25.46 -14.80 -1.62
N PHE A 455 -26.23 -15.85 -1.43
CA PHE A 455 -26.40 -16.53 -0.12
C PHE A 455 -25.81 -17.92 -0.18
N ALA A 456 -24.73 -18.14 0.55
CA ALA A 456 -24.20 -19.48 0.79
C ALA A 456 -24.99 -20.16 1.91
N THR A 457 -25.38 -21.39 1.65
CA THR A 457 -26.21 -22.17 2.57
C THR A 457 -25.97 -23.67 2.39
N HIS A 458 -26.27 -24.41 3.44
CA HIS A 458 -26.37 -25.88 3.41
C HIS A 458 -27.84 -26.38 3.54
N LEU A 459 -28.80 -25.45 3.56
CA LEU A 459 -30.23 -25.76 3.70
C LEU A 459 -30.80 -26.22 2.35
N HIS A 460 -30.56 -27.49 1.95
CA HIS A 460 -30.99 -28.05 0.66
C HIS A 460 -32.50 -28.10 0.45
N GLN A 461 -33.28 -27.84 1.50
CA GLN A 461 -34.75 -27.75 1.43
C GLN A 461 -35.25 -26.40 0.90
N LEU A 462 -34.41 -25.36 0.91
CA LEU A 462 -34.81 -23.99 0.46
C LEU A 462 -35.42 -23.96 -0.94
N PRO A 463 -34.85 -24.62 -1.97
CA PRO A 463 -35.40 -24.61 -3.33
C PRO A 463 -36.77 -25.30 -3.44
N GLN A 464 -37.12 -26.17 -2.48
CA GLN A 464 -38.37 -26.94 -2.48
C GLN A 464 -39.54 -26.14 -1.82
N ILE A 465 -39.24 -25.01 -1.20
CA ILE A 465 -40.29 -24.13 -0.62
C ILE A 465 -41.09 -23.49 -1.77
N PRO A 466 -42.42 -23.65 -1.81
CA PRO A 466 -43.21 -23.20 -2.95
C PRO A 466 -43.10 -21.70 -3.28
N GLU A 467 -42.84 -20.88 -2.25
CA GLU A 467 -42.61 -19.44 -2.41
C GLU A 467 -41.27 -19.12 -3.07
N ILE A 468 -40.23 -19.93 -2.79
CA ILE A 468 -38.91 -19.80 -3.39
C ILE A 468 -38.90 -20.37 -4.81
N GLU A 469 -39.53 -21.52 -5.01
CA GLU A 469 -39.66 -22.18 -6.33
C GLU A 469 -40.34 -21.27 -7.38
N LYS A 470 -41.29 -20.43 -6.95
CA LYS A 470 -41.98 -19.46 -7.81
C LYS A 470 -41.10 -18.26 -8.22
N LEU A 471 -39.96 -18.05 -7.56
CA LEU A 471 -39.06 -16.94 -7.90
C LEU A 471 -38.26 -17.28 -9.16
N LYS A 472 -38.50 -16.56 -10.24
CA LYS A 472 -37.87 -16.78 -11.55
C LYS A 472 -36.55 -16.01 -11.71
N ASN A 473 -36.20 -15.18 -10.73
CA ASN A 473 -35.04 -14.28 -10.70
C ASN A 473 -33.95 -14.74 -9.71
N ILE A 474 -34.03 -16.01 -9.27
CA ILE A 474 -33.04 -16.61 -8.35
C ILE A 474 -32.55 -17.92 -8.97
N ILE A 475 -31.27 -18.17 -8.85
CA ILE A 475 -30.65 -19.41 -9.30
C ILE A 475 -30.00 -20.16 -8.14
N CYS A 476 -30.07 -21.49 -8.21
CA CYS A 476 -29.33 -22.37 -7.31
C CYS A 476 -28.06 -22.85 -8.01
N LEU A 477 -26.93 -22.62 -7.37
CA LEU A 477 -25.62 -23.10 -7.81
C LEU A 477 -24.95 -23.85 -6.68
N HIS A 478 -24.06 -24.79 -7.01
CA HIS A 478 -23.22 -25.46 -6.01
C HIS A 478 -21.77 -25.54 -6.47
N LEU A 479 -20.86 -25.61 -5.52
CA LEU A 479 -19.46 -25.92 -5.79
C LEU A 479 -19.29 -27.44 -5.87
N SER A 480 -18.89 -27.95 -7.04
CA SER A 480 -18.80 -29.37 -7.31
C SER A 480 -17.74 -30.05 -6.45
N VAL A 481 -18.13 -31.22 -5.94
CA VAL A 481 -17.30 -32.11 -5.16
C VAL A 481 -17.52 -33.52 -5.68
N MET A 482 -16.47 -34.26 -5.87
CA MET A 482 -16.51 -35.63 -6.36
C MET A 482 -15.84 -36.57 -5.35
N TYR A 483 -16.41 -37.75 -5.16
CA TYR A 483 -15.83 -38.76 -4.31
C TYR A 483 -15.17 -39.85 -5.18
N LYS A 484 -13.90 -40.15 -4.90
CA LYS A 484 -13.14 -41.18 -5.58
C LYS A 484 -13.13 -42.46 -4.72
N ASP A 485 -13.88 -43.45 -5.11
CA ASP A 485 -14.04 -44.70 -4.34
C ASP A 485 -12.71 -45.45 -4.14
N ASP A 486 -11.83 -45.47 -5.15
CA ASP A 486 -10.59 -46.24 -5.12
C ASP A 486 -9.56 -45.70 -4.09
N GLU A 487 -9.62 -44.41 -3.81
CA GLU A 487 -8.69 -43.75 -2.90
C GLU A 487 -9.37 -43.30 -1.57
N ASP A 488 -10.66 -43.61 -1.39
CA ASP A 488 -11.48 -43.12 -0.28
C ASP A 488 -11.32 -41.58 -0.05
N LYS A 489 -11.26 -40.81 -1.17
CA LYS A 489 -10.91 -39.39 -1.15
C LYS A 489 -11.98 -38.51 -1.75
N LEU A 490 -12.30 -37.40 -1.08
CA LEU A 490 -13.10 -36.32 -1.62
C LEU A 490 -12.20 -35.35 -2.42
N ILE A 491 -12.58 -35.11 -3.65
CA ILE A 491 -11.93 -34.16 -4.54
C ILE A 491 -12.84 -32.94 -4.69
N PHE A 492 -12.32 -31.79 -4.29
CA PHE A 492 -13.00 -30.52 -4.40
C PHE A 492 -12.64 -29.91 -5.77
N ASP A 493 -13.49 -30.09 -6.76
CA ASP A 493 -13.34 -29.47 -8.07
C ASP A 493 -13.48 -27.95 -7.98
N ARG A 494 -14.26 -27.45 -7.00
CA ARG A 494 -14.47 -26.02 -6.74
C ARG A 494 -15.04 -25.22 -7.91
N LYS A 495 -15.55 -25.89 -8.94
CA LYS A 495 -16.27 -25.25 -10.04
C LYS A 495 -17.76 -25.13 -9.70
N LEU A 496 -18.35 -24.00 -10.11
CA LEU A 496 -19.78 -23.80 -10.02
C LEU A 496 -20.53 -24.71 -11.00
N ALA A 497 -21.56 -25.35 -10.50
CA ALA A 497 -22.51 -26.14 -11.28
C ALA A 497 -23.95 -25.79 -10.86
N PHE A 498 -24.91 -26.11 -11.75
CA PHE A 498 -26.33 -25.82 -11.50
C PHE A 498 -26.94 -26.75 -10.44
N GLY A 499 -27.96 -26.21 -9.74
CA GLY A 499 -28.71 -26.92 -8.73
C GLY A 499 -28.08 -26.82 -7.35
N SER A 500 -28.70 -27.53 -6.39
CA SER A 500 -28.25 -27.53 -4.99
C SER A 500 -27.13 -28.56 -4.71
N GLY A 501 -26.74 -29.35 -5.70
CA GLY A 501 -25.79 -30.44 -5.49
C GLY A 501 -26.32 -31.55 -4.57
N SER A 502 -25.46 -32.50 -4.24
CA SER A 502 -25.81 -33.54 -3.28
C SER A 502 -25.76 -33.03 -1.84
N SER A 503 -26.71 -33.45 -1.02
CA SER A 503 -26.78 -33.08 0.40
C SER A 503 -26.00 -34.04 1.32
N ILE A 504 -25.37 -35.11 0.75
CA ILE A 504 -24.89 -36.24 1.52
C ILE A 504 -23.38 -36.47 1.29
N TYR A 505 -22.56 -35.64 1.90
CA TYR A 505 -21.10 -35.82 1.86
C TYR A 505 -20.44 -35.92 3.26
N GLY A 506 -21.23 -35.84 4.35
CA GLY A 506 -20.66 -35.81 5.71
C GLY A 506 -19.89 -37.09 6.08
N LEU A 507 -20.44 -38.26 5.75
CA LEU A 507 -19.78 -39.53 6.04
C LEU A 507 -18.65 -39.82 5.06
N GLU A 508 -18.78 -39.42 3.80
CA GLU A 508 -17.75 -39.50 2.77
C GLU A 508 -16.54 -38.61 3.14
N PHE A 509 -16.82 -37.41 3.69
CA PHE A 509 -15.77 -36.55 4.22
C PHE A 509 -15.07 -37.19 5.44
N ALA A 510 -15.84 -37.73 6.38
CA ALA A 510 -15.30 -38.46 7.54
C ALA A 510 -14.44 -39.66 7.09
N LYS A 511 -14.88 -40.41 6.06
CA LYS A 511 -14.13 -41.49 5.45
C LYS A 511 -12.82 -41.03 4.83
N SER A 512 -12.83 -39.89 4.14
CA SER A 512 -11.62 -39.29 3.57
C SER A 512 -10.59 -38.82 4.59
N LEU A 513 -11.01 -38.59 5.83
CA LEU A 513 -10.15 -38.28 6.99
C LEU A 513 -9.64 -39.54 7.69
N HIS A 514 -9.94 -40.74 7.15
CA HIS A 514 -9.55 -42.03 7.70
C HIS A 514 -10.05 -42.28 9.15
N ILE A 515 -11.27 -41.77 9.45
CA ILE A 515 -11.95 -42.09 10.72
C ILE A 515 -12.22 -43.60 10.78
N ASP A 516 -12.29 -44.14 12.00
CA ASP A 516 -12.49 -45.57 12.29
C ASP A 516 -13.61 -46.21 11.44
N ARG A 517 -13.31 -47.37 10.85
CA ARG A 517 -14.23 -48.07 9.95
C ARG A 517 -15.49 -48.59 10.63
N GLU A 518 -15.38 -49.04 11.90
CA GLU A 518 -16.52 -49.51 12.66
C GLU A 518 -17.48 -48.35 12.95
N PHE A 519 -16.94 -47.20 13.38
CA PHE A 519 -17.72 -45.97 13.56
C PHE A 519 -18.45 -45.58 12.27
N LEU A 520 -17.76 -45.56 11.14
CA LEU A 520 -18.33 -45.18 9.83
C LEU A 520 -19.42 -46.17 9.38
N SER A 521 -19.26 -47.48 9.66
CA SER A 521 -20.27 -48.50 9.35
C SER A 521 -21.55 -48.25 10.13
N VAL A 522 -21.42 -48.06 11.43
CA VAL A 522 -22.57 -47.77 12.33
C VAL A 522 -23.26 -46.47 11.93
N ALA A 523 -22.48 -45.41 11.66
CA ALA A 523 -23.02 -44.13 11.22
C ALA A 523 -23.77 -44.24 9.90
N ASN A 524 -23.26 -45.04 8.95
CA ASN A 524 -23.92 -45.30 7.68
C ASN A 524 -25.23 -46.08 7.83
N ASP A 525 -25.27 -47.07 8.74
CA ASP A 525 -26.48 -47.84 9.02
C ASP A 525 -27.55 -46.99 9.74
N ILE A 526 -27.12 -46.08 10.59
CA ILE A 526 -28.02 -45.08 11.21
C ILE A 526 -28.56 -44.14 10.10
N ARG A 527 -27.69 -43.65 9.24
CA ARG A 527 -28.08 -42.77 8.11
C ARG A 527 -29.11 -43.46 7.23
N LYS A 528 -28.90 -44.73 6.88
CA LYS A 528 -29.85 -45.53 6.07
C LYS A 528 -31.23 -45.64 6.73
N ARG A 529 -31.28 -45.77 8.03
CA ARG A 529 -32.53 -45.84 8.77
C ARG A 529 -33.27 -44.51 8.91
N LEU A 530 -32.54 -43.42 8.88
CA LEU A 530 -33.09 -42.05 9.03
C LEU A 530 -33.52 -41.43 7.71
N ALA A 531 -33.08 -41.96 6.59
CA ALA A 531 -33.33 -41.40 5.26
C ALA A 531 -34.10 -42.41 4.39
N ASP A 532 -35.33 -42.11 4.04
CA ASP A 532 -36.15 -42.93 3.14
C ASP A 532 -35.70 -42.83 1.67
N ASP A 533 -34.95 -41.82 1.28
CA ASP A 533 -34.41 -41.64 -0.08
C ASP A 533 -32.92 -41.25 -0.10
N TYR A 534 -32.12 -42.10 -0.71
CA TYR A 534 -30.68 -41.92 -0.86
C TYR A 534 -30.36 -41.29 -2.20
N THR A 535 -29.92 -40.04 -2.24
CA THR A 535 -29.26 -39.48 -3.39
C THR A 535 -27.87 -40.07 -3.54
N LYS A 536 -27.55 -40.67 -4.69
CA LYS A 536 -26.23 -41.23 -4.97
C LYS A 536 -25.18 -40.13 -5.05
N VAL A 537 -24.08 -40.32 -4.31
CA VAL A 537 -22.90 -39.47 -4.44
C VAL A 537 -22.31 -39.61 -5.85
N GLU A 538 -22.02 -38.48 -6.50
CA GLU A 538 -21.35 -38.51 -7.79
C GLU A 538 -19.96 -39.16 -7.66
N ARG A 539 -19.67 -40.14 -8.55
CA ARG A 539 -18.45 -40.91 -8.51
C ARG A 539 -17.62 -40.69 -9.76
N ILE A 540 -16.32 -40.55 -9.59
CA ILE A 540 -15.38 -40.40 -10.70
C ILE A 540 -15.02 -41.77 -11.26
N SER A 541 -15.20 -41.98 -12.57
CA SER A 541 -14.66 -43.17 -13.25
C SER A 541 -13.13 -43.04 -13.40
N GLN A 542 -12.40 -44.16 -13.21
CA GLN A 542 -10.92 -44.23 -13.17
C GLN A 542 -10.15 -43.68 -14.38
N LYS A 543 -10.83 -43.26 -15.44
CA LYS A 543 -10.16 -42.95 -16.72
C LYS A 543 -9.50 -41.58 -16.82
N ASN A 544 -9.68 -40.67 -15.85
CA ASN A 544 -9.36 -39.24 -16.07
C ASN A 544 -8.32 -38.64 -15.08
N SER A 545 -7.46 -39.45 -14.46
CA SER A 545 -6.39 -38.90 -13.62
C SER A 545 -5.20 -38.40 -14.44
N SER A 546 -4.64 -37.25 -14.07
CA SER A 546 -3.40 -36.76 -14.68
C SER A 546 -2.22 -37.66 -14.34
N LYS A 547 -1.43 -38.07 -15.36
CA LYS A 547 -0.22 -38.88 -15.18
C LYS A 547 0.90 -38.19 -14.39
N TYR A 548 0.84 -36.85 -14.28
CA TYR A 548 1.88 -36.00 -13.70
C TYR A 548 1.49 -35.33 -12.39
N ASN A 549 0.21 -35.19 -12.12
CA ASN A 549 -0.29 -34.67 -10.84
C ASN A 549 -1.57 -35.44 -10.48
N THR A 550 -1.46 -36.36 -9.55
CA THR A 550 -2.56 -37.22 -9.08
C THR A 550 -3.70 -36.46 -8.41
N ASN A 551 -3.49 -35.16 -8.08
CA ASN A 551 -4.49 -34.28 -7.48
C ASN A 551 -5.26 -33.44 -8.52
N LEU A 552 -4.92 -33.54 -9.81
CA LEU A 552 -5.55 -32.78 -10.89
C LEU A 552 -6.46 -33.71 -11.71
N TYR A 553 -7.77 -33.50 -11.59
CA TYR A 553 -8.81 -34.16 -12.35
C TYR A 553 -9.58 -33.15 -13.16
N THR A 554 -9.53 -33.27 -14.48
CA THR A 554 -10.33 -32.45 -15.38
C THR A 554 -11.10 -33.37 -16.31
N SER A 555 -12.41 -33.25 -16.34
CA SER A 555 -13.26 -33.96 -17.27
C SER A 555 -13.37 -33.26 -18.63
N THR A 556 -13.01 -32.00 -18.70
CA THR A 556 -13.12 -31.14 -19.88
C THR A 556 -11.86 -30.32 -20.11
N CYS A 557 -11.50 -30.14 -21.38
CA CYS A 557 -10.37 -29.28 -21.77
C CYS A 557 -10.71 -27.81 -21.53
N ILE A 558 -9.87 -27.10 -20.78
CA ILE A 558 -10.04 -25.65 -20.45
C ILE A 558 -10.02 -24.79 -21.73
N ILE A 559 -9.32 -25.25 -22.78
CA ILE A 559 -9.16 -24.47 -24.02
C ILE A 559 -10.34 -24.67 -24.98
N CYS A 560 -10.86 -25.89 -25.13
CA CYS A 560 -11.87 -26.19 -26.14
C CYS A 560 -13.19 -26.74 -25.60
N GLY A 561 -13.35 -26.89 -24.27
CA GLY A 561 -14.59 -27.35 -23.63
C GLY A 561 -14.97 -28.83 -23.91
N ARG A 562 -14.17 -29.60 -24.65
CA ARG A 562 -14.46 -31.00 -24.96
C ARG A 562 -13.97 -31.93 -23.86
N ALA A 563 -14.60 -33.10 -23.73
CA ALA A 563 -14.12 -34.14 -22.84
C ALA A 563 -12.66 -34.50 -23.18
N CYS A 564 -11.81 -34.54 -22.18
CA CYS A 564 -10.39 -34.87 -22.36
C CYS A 564 -9.96 -36.00 -21.42
N ASP A 565 -9.06 -36.83 -21.95
CA ASP A 565 -8.44 -37.95 -21.25
C ASP A 565 -6.98 -37.68 -20.87
N LYS A 566 -6.47 -36.48 -21.21
CA LYS A 566 -5.07 -36.08 -20.95
C LYS A 566 -5.01 -34.63 -20.52
N VAL A 567 -4.13 -34.33 -19.54
CA VAL A 567 -3.79 -32.99 -19.11
C VAL A 567 -2.51 -32.52 -19.79
N HIS A 568 -2.55 -31.37 -20.44
CA HIS A 568 -1.38 -30.74 -21.05
C HIS A 568 -0.89 -29.60 -20.15
N HIS A 569 0.41 -29.53 -19.93
CA HIS A 569 1.04 -28.40 -19.27
C HIS A 569 1.17 -27.23 -20.23
N ILE A 570 0.84 -26.01 -19.77
CA ILE A 570 0.95 -24.75 -20.55
C ILE A 570 2.43 -24.37 -20.77
N GLN A 571 3.32 -24.81 -19.87
CA GLN A 571 4.77 -24.65 -20.02
C GLN A 571 5.46 -26.01 -20.13
N GLU A 572 6.48 -26.09 -20.99
CA GLU A 572 7.29 -27.31 -21.12
C GLU A 572 7.99 -27.59 -19.78
N GLN A 573 7.91 -28.84 -19.32
CA GLN A 573 8.51 -29.32 -18.07
C GLN A 573 10.02 -29.02 -17.94
N LYS A 574 10.73 -28.83 -19.05
CA LYS A 574 12.15 -28.47 -19.09
C LYS A 574 12.42 -27.04 -18.63
N LYS A 575 11.39 -26.20 -18.52
CA LYS A 575 11.48 -24.78 -18.09
C LYS A 575 10.95 -24.57 -16.67
N ALA A 576 10.38 -25.57 -16.04
CA ALA A 576 9.97 -25.51 -14.62
C ALA A 576 11.22 -25.64 -13.74
N ASN A 577 11.36 -24.77 -12.76
CA ASN A 577 12.39 -24.87 -11.72
C ASN A 577 12.18 -26.15 -10.90
N LYS A 578 13.26 -26.62 -10.22
CA LYS A 578 13.30 -27.90 -9.49
C LYS A 578 12.24 -28.07 -8.38
N ASP A 579 11.47 -27.04 -8.09
CA ASP A 579 10.48 -27.00 -6.99
C ASP A 579 9.01 -26.96 -7.46
N GLY A 580 8.68 -27.17 -8.74
CA GLY A 580 7.28 -27.16 -9.15
C GLY A 580 7.00 -27.67 -10.54
#